data_c8b9ad88373ef79488400f93e948cc66
#
_entry.id   c8b9ad88373ef79488400f93e948cc66
#
_cell.length_a   1.000
_cell.length_b   1.000
_cell.length_c   1.000
_cell.angle_alpha   90.00
_cell.angle_beta   90.00
_cell.angle_gamma   90.00
#
_symmetry.space_group_name_H-M   'P 1'
#
loop_
_entity.id
_entity.type
_entity.pdbx_description
1 polymer ?
#
loop_
_entity_poly.entity_id
_entity_poly.type
_entity_poly.pdbx_seq_one_letter_code
_entity_poly.pdbx_strand_id
1 'polypeptide(L)'
;MRSIVISAIAISLVGIIPQIARAKQTYTLQQYPEGFANANVPCSAFKRNPNGSWKEVAVFVFHGQRFTGNTYQAGSREAGIINQKCGAK
;
A
#
# COMPACT_ATOMS: atom_id res chain seq x y z
N MET A 1 33.29 -9.78 -34.22
CA MET A 1 32.87 -9.77 -33.75
C MET A 1 32.27 -9.79 -33.21
N ARG A 2 32.04 -9.69 -32.96
CA ARG A 2 31.39 -9.66 -32.32
C ARG A 2 30.80 -9.59 -31.47
N SER A 3 30.66 -9.44 -31.22
CA SER A 3 29.99 -9.30 -30.41
C SER A 3 29.40 -9.16 -29.76
N ILE A 4 29.38 -8.88 -29.84
CA ILE A 4 28.75 -8.68 -29.16
C ILE A 4 28.04 -8.59 -28.58
N VAL A 5 28.05 -8.44 -28.58
CA VAL A 5 27.27 -8.30 -27.92
C VAL A 5 26.65 -8.39 -27.36
N ILE A 6 26.56 -8.30 -27.44
CA ILE A 6 25.83 -8.34 -26.82
C ILE A 6 25.37 -8.28 -26.09
N SER A 7 25.42 -8.12 -25.99
CA SER A 7 24.85 -8.06 -25.22
C SER A 7 24.30 -7.82 -24.63
N ALA A 8 24.33 -7.44 -24.75
CA ALA A 8 23.65 -7.09 -24.10
C ALA A 8 22.95 -7.09 -23.69
N ILE A 9 22.82 -6.94 -23.91
CA ILE A 9 22.01 -6.87 -23.48
C ILE A 9 21.52 -7.07 -22.80
N ALA A 10 21.51 -7.08 -22.64
CA ALA A 10 20.90 -7.23 -21.95
C ALA A 10 20.56 -7.01 -21.23
N ILE A 11 20.59 -6.67 -21.20
CA ILE A 11 20.11 -6.47 -20.51
C ILE A 11 19.50 -6.25 -19.97
N SER A 12 19.52 -5.99 -20.10
CA SER A 12 18.77 -5.74 -19.53
C SER A 12 18.09 -5.81 -19.17
N LEU A 13 17.94 -5.60 -19.33
CA LEU A 13 17.07 -5.66 -18.94
C LEU A 13 16.71 -5.91 -18.16
N VAL A 14 16.69 -5.87 -17.84
CA VAL A 14 16.39 -6.20 -17.16
C VAL A 14 15.97 -5.82 -16.28
N GLY A 15 16.05 -5.53 -15.82
CA GLY A 15 15.71 -5.32 -14.64
C GLY A 15 14.87 -4.27 -14.40
N ILE A 16 14.66 -3.72 -14.72
CA ILE A 16 13.94 -2.72 -14.62
C ILE A 16 12.70 -2.98 -14.27
N ILE A 17 12.34 -3.59 -14.50
CA ILE A 17 11.23 -3.96 -14.27
C ILE A 17 10.76 -4.15 -13.04
N PRO A 18 11.44 -4.27 -12.22
CA PRO A 18 11.08 -4.57 -10.95
C PRO A 18 9.99 -3.80 -10.40
N GLN A 19 10.12 -2.68 -10.31
CA GLN A 19 9.18 -1.93 -9.64
C GLN A 19 7.87 -2.12 -10.16
N ILE A 20 7.84 -2.35 -11.26
CA ILE A 20 6.68 -2.45 -11.80
C ILE A 20 5.94 -3.46 -11.21
N ALA A 21 6.45 -4.40 -10.98
CA ALA A 21 5.77 -5.47 -10.51
C ALA A 21 5.32 -5.33 -9.15
N ARG A 22 5.43 -4.21 -8.55
CA ARG A 22 5.09 -4.14 -7.24
C ARG A 22 3.64 -4.31 -7.04
N ALA A 23 3.17 -5.45 -6.71
CA ALA A 23 1.78 -5.66 -6.38
C ALA A 23 1.48 -5.03 -5.04
N LYS A 24 0.26 -4.63 -4.84
CA LYS A 24 -0.14 -4.08 -3.57
C LYS A 24 -0.14 -5.19 -2.54
N GLN A 25 0.25 -4.86 -1.33
CA GLN A 25 0.20 -5.81 -0.24
C GLN A 25 -1.24 -6.02 0.19
N THR A 26 -1.54 -7.20 0.67
CA THR A 26 -2.88 -7.54 1.11
C THR A 26 -2.85 -7.88 2.59
N TYR A 27 -3.77 -7.33 3.33
CA TYR A 27 -3.88 -7.56 4.76
C TYR A 27 -5.30 -8.01 5.09
N THR A 28 -5.43 -9.05 5.90
CA THR A 28 -6.74 -9.53 6.31
C THR A 28 -7.07 -8.92 7.66
N LEU A 29 -8.24 -8.35 7.78
CA LEU A 29 -8.67 -7.72 9.01
C LEU A 29 -9.64 -8.62 9.74
N GLN A 30 -9.48 -8.71 11.05
CA GLN A 30 -10.41 -9.44 11.90
C GLN A 30 -11.53 -8.53 12.36
N GLN A 31 -11.29 -7.22 12.35
CA GLN A 31 -12.27 -6.23 12.75
C GLN A 31 -12.14 -5.02 11.86
N TYR A 32 -13.19 -4.30 11.67
CA TYR A 32 -13.20 -3.10 10.85
C TYR A 32 -13.93 -2.02 11.59
N PRO A 33 -13.35 -0.84 11.73
CA PRO A 33 -12.04 -0.43 11.21
C PRO A 33 -10.89 -0.63 12.20
N GLU A 34 -11.18 -1.21 13.34
CA GLU A 34 -10.17 -1.39 14.37
C GLU A 34 -8.95 -2.17 13.90
N GLY A 35 -9.15 -3.06 12.95
CA GLY A 35 -8.04 -3.83 12.43
C GLY A 35 -6.96 -3.01 11.77
N PHE A 36 -7.26 -1.77 11.39
CA PHE A 36 -6.24 -0.92 10.80
C PHE A 36 -5.12 -0.64 11.81
N ALA A 37 -5.39 -0.79 13.11
CA ALA A 37 -4.39 -0.55 14.12
C ALA A 37 -3.54 -1.77 14.45
N ASN A 38 -3.81 -2.90 13.81
CA ASN A 38 -3.04 -4.11 14.08
C ASN A 38 -1.58 -3.94 13.73
N ALA A 39 -0.72 -4.57 14.49
CA ALA A 39 0.71 -4.42 14.29
C ALA A 39 1.17 -4.88 12.92
N ASN A 40 0.47 -5.84 12.33
CA ASN A 40 0.88 -6.34 11.03
C ASN A 40 0.43 -5.43 9.87
N VAL A 41 -0.29 -4.36 10.16
CA VAL A 41 -0.69 -3.42 9.11
C VAL A 41 0.23 -2.22 9.22
N PRO A 42 1.11 -2.00 8.27
CA PRO A 42 2.04 -0.89 8.35
C PRO A 42 1.39 0.42 7.94
N CYS A 43 1.95 1.51 8.39
CA CYS A 43 1.43 2.82 8.02
C CYS A 43 1.59 3.08 6.52
N SER A 44 2.51 2.38 5.87
CA SER A 44 2.66 2.53 4.43
C SER A 44 1.45 1.99 3.66
N ALA A 45 0.51 1.32 4.34
CA ALA A 45 -0.73 0.88 3.71
C ALA A 45 -1.66 2.06 3.46
N PHE A 46 -1.36 3.21 4.04
CA PHE A 46 -2.20 4.40 3.92
C PHE A 46 -1.36 5.59 3.51
N LYS A 47 -1.99 6.55 2.84
CA LYS A 47 -1.32 7.78 2.47
C LYS A 47 -2.14 8.93 2.99
N ARG A 48 -1.51 9.84 3.72
CA ARG A 48 -2.24 10.97 4.27
C ARG A 48 -2.36 12.08 3.23
N ASN A 49 -3.54 12.59 3.08
CA ASN A 49 -3.78 13.70 2.16
C ASN A 49 -3.67 15.03 2.89
N PRO A 50 -3.41 16.12 2.19
CA PRO A 50 -3.23 17.41 2.85
C PRO A 50 -4.43 17.87 3.66
N ASN A 51 -5.64 17.41 3.32
CA ASN A 51 -6.82 17.82 4.04
C ASN A 51 -7.08 16.98 5.28
N GLY A 52 -6.17 16.08 5.63
CA GLY A 52 -6.34 15.26 6.82
C GLY A 52 -7.05 13.94 6.58
N SER A 53 -7.52 13.69 5.37
CA SER A 53 -8.10 12.40 5.08
C SER A 53 -6.99 11.41 4.79
N TRP A 54 -7.33 10.14 4.79
CA TRP A 54 -6.37 9.08 4.51
C TRP A 54 -6.84 8.26 3.33
N LYS A 55 -5.94 7.95 2.44
CA LYS A 55 -6.25 7.08 1.32
C LYS A 55 -5.65 5.72 1.58
N GLU A 56 -6.43 4.69 1.36
CA GLU A 56 -5.99 3.34 1.50
C GLU A 56 -5.26 2.96 0.22
N VAL A 57 -4.00 2.57 0.32
CA VAL A 57 -3.22 2.19 -0.85
C VAL A 57 -2.91 0.70 -0.89
N ALA A 58 -3.10 -0.01 0.21
CA ALA A 58 -2.96 -1.46 0.22
C ALA A 58 -4.32 -2.09 -0.02
N VAL A 59 -4.36 -3.39 -0.13
CA VAL A 59 -5.60 -4.14 -0.28
C VAL A 59 -5.95 -4.73 1.07
N PHE A 60 -7.20 -4.61 1.48
CA PHE A 60 -7.64 -5.21 2.73
C PHE A 60 -8.75 -6.21 2.45
N VAL A 61 -8.80 -7.26 3.26
CA VAL A 61 -9.84 -8.27 3.16
C VAL A 61 -10.51 -8.34 4.52
N PHE A 62 -11.84 -8.19 4.54
CA PHE A 62 -12.60 -8.29 5.76
C PHE A 62 -13.85 -9.07 5.46
N HIS A 63 -14.05 -10.18 6.17
CA HIS A 63 -15.19 -11.05 5.95
C HIS A 63 -15.27 -11.47 4.48
N GLY A 64 -14.11 -11.78 3.91
CA GLY A 64 -14.07 -12.27 2.53
C GLY A 64 -14.19 -11.22 1.46
N GLN A 65 -14.39 -9.97 1.83
CA GLN A 65 -14.50 -8.92 0.84
C GLN A 65 -13.20 -8.14 0.72
N ARG A 66 -12.77 -7.94 -0.50
CA ARG A 66 -11.54 -7.19 -0.75
C ARG A 66 -11.89 -5.75 -1.03
N PHE A 67 -11.10 -4.84 -0.51
CA PHE A 67 -11.30 -3.43 -0.84
C PHE A 67 -9.96 -2.72 -0.84
N THR A 68 -9.87 -1.67 -1.63
CA THR A 68 -8.67 -0.86 -1.75
C THR A 68 -9.07 0.48 -2.34
N GLY A 69 -8.22 1.46 -2.18
CA GLY A 69 -8.45 2.75 -2.82
C GLY A 69 -9.47 3.65 -2.13
N ASN A 70 -9.99 3.22 -0.99
CA ASN A 70 -10.96 4.03 -0.29
C ASN A 70 -10.29 5.25 0.34
N THR A 71 -11.04 6.33 0.46
CA THR A 71 -10.57 7.51 1.16
C THR A 71 -11.42 7.68 2.42
N TYR A 72 -10.75 7.80 3.55
CA TYR A 72 -11.40 7.96 4.83
C TYR A 72 -11.31 9.42 5.23
N GLN A 73 -12.46 10.07 5.34
CA GLN A 73 -12.52 11.49 5.56
C GLN A 73 -11.93 11.90 6.91
N ALA A 74 -11.35 13.08 6.94
CA ALA A 74 -10.85 13.61 8.20
C ALA A 74 -12.02 13.65 9.18
N GLY A 75 -11.78 13.25 10.39
CA GLY A 75 -12.82 13.22 11.42
C GLY A 75 -13.64 11.95 11.45
N SER A 76 -13.47 11.07 10.48
CA SER A 76 -14.18 9.81 10.52
C SER A 76 -13.52 8.88 11.53
N ARG A 77 -14.23 7.83 11.88
CA ARG A 77 -13.69 6.85 12.82
C ARG A 77 -12.48 6.17 12.25
N GLU A 78 -12.53 5.84 10.96
CA GLU A 78 -11.40 5.18 10.30
C GLU A 78 -10.18 6.09 10.33
N ALA A 79 -10.36 7.36 9.98
CA ALA A 79 -9.23 8.28 9.97
C ALA A 79 -8.67 8.46 11.37
N GLY A 80 -9.52 8.45 12.37
CA GLY A 80 -9.08 8.58 13.74
C GLY A 80 -8.18 7.42 14.17
N ILE A 81 -8.54 6.21 13.77
CA ILE A 81 -7.76 5.04 14.10
C ILE A 81 -6.41 5.11 13.39
N ILE A 82 -6.41 5.49 12.13
CA ILE A 82 -5.17 5.59 11.37
C ILE A 82 -4.29 6.69 11.95
N ASN A 83 -4.89 7.81 12.37
CA ASN A 83 -4.12 8.88 12.98
C ASN A 83 -3.42 8.42 14.24
N GLN A 84 -4.10 7.66 15.08
CA GLN A 84 -3.49 7.20 16.32
C GLN A 84 -2.31 6.29 16.03
N LYS A 85 -2.43 5.46 15.02
CA LYS A 85 -1.36 4.54 14.71
C LYS A 85 -0.24 5.20 13.94
N CYS A 86 -0.56 6.00 12.96
CA CYS A 86 0.43 6.51 12.03
C CYS A 86 0.82 7.95 12.32
N GLY A 87 0.26 8.48 13.37
CA GLY A 87 0.75 9.74 13.84
C GLY A 87 0.50 10.86 12.95
N ALA A 88 -0.58 11.42 13.10
CA ALA A 88 -0.76 12.62 12.39
C ALA A 88 0.00 13.56 13.20
N LYS A 89 0.97 14.01 12.87
CA LYS A 89 1.66 14.92 13.67
C LYS A 89 1.40 16.25 13.32
#